data_9b8a1bbdb4d12c020bd27f08fbd8881b
#
_entry.id   9b8a1bbdb4d12c020bd27f08fbd8881b
#
_cell.length_a   1.000
_cell.length_b   1.000
_cell.length_c   1.000
_cell.angle_alpha   90.00
_cell.angle_beta   90.00
_cell.angle_gamma   90.00
#
_symmetry.space_group_name_H-M   'P 1'
#
loop_
_entity.id
_entity.type
_entity.pdbx_description
1 polymer ?
#
loop_
_entity_poly.entity_id
_entity_poly.type
_entity_poly.pdbx_seq_one_letter_code
_entity_poly.pdbx_strand_id
1 'polypeptide(L)'
;MPVLVPTHPDENLRPSTFIAEGLLNPRGVCLQDDGSLLLAEAGSGLVEQAFSGRISRLRPDPRAPGAYLPRESVAQGFRAMNMQVRMWRDEIMGLSDIACGDGRCLASQTDYVGGSRLLDLQFTPPEPVFHSHGNLNALCYHPTRRSWLAVKPDSNQLVEFADGQQEHVRVALPELAQGQEAVPVTLVYEPATDAVLISLFSGELHGDPSRRGIDFADKAGQVIRVWPGSGRIDIVIAGLQLPTGLVLDRDGNLLVLELCDSLQQPLTPDWQGEPRHGGFTRFSGRLLHCNLQTQQVTVLARGLDTPSNLCLVEDAVLVSEGMGLVGRALPTQEGEVVPLTGKLRRVPL
;
A
#
# COMPACT_ATOMS: atom_id res chain seq x y z
N MET A 1 0.67 11.06 23.30
CA MET A 1 -0.59 11.33 22.58
C MET A 1 -0.32 11.11 21.11
N PRO A 2 -1.28 10.61 20.31
CA PRO A 2 -1.09 10.46 18.88
C PRO A 2 -0.94 11.81 18.20
N VAL A 3 -0.21 11.83 17.07
CA VAL A 3 -0.19 12.96 16.14
C VAL A 3 -1.58 13.06 15.51
N LEU A 4 -2.19 14.25 15.54
CA LEU A 4 -3.48 14.48 14.89
C LEU A 4 -3.23 15.21 13.56
N VAL A 5 -3.72 14.64 12.47
CA VAL A 5 -3.66 15.29 11.16
C VAL A 5 -4.65 16.45 11.13
N PRO A 6 -4.20 17.71 11.01
CA PRO A 6 -5.09 18.86 10.98
C PRO A 6 -5.93 18.86 9.70
N THR A 7 -7.05 19.58 9.73
CA THR A 7 -7.92 19.77 8.53
C THR A 7 -7.16 20.42 7.38
N HIS A 8 -6.27 21.37 7.71
CA HIS A 8 -5.41 22.08 6.77
C HIS A 8 -3.97 21.97 7.26
N PRO A 9 -3.25 20.88 6.88
CA PRO A 9 -1.84 20.75 7.24
C PRO A 9 -1.01 21.80 6.52
N ASP A 10 0.12 22.17 7.13
CA ASP A 10 1.12 23.02 6.46
C ASP A 10 1.58 22.38 5.16
N GLU A 11 1.97 23.20 4.19
CA GLU A 11 2.45 22.75 2.89
C GLU A 11 3.91 23.11 2.68
N ASN A 12 4.70 22.14 2.24
CA ASN A 12 6.06 22.31 1.76
C ASN A 12 6.24 21.46 0.49
N LEU A 13 5.48 21.82 -0.54
CA LEU A 13 5.38 21.03 -1.76
C LEU A 13 6.72 20.90 -2.47
N ARG A 14 7.09 19.68 -2.82
CA ARG A 14 8.32 19.34 -3.51
C ARG A 14 8.05 19.09 -5.00
N PRO A 15 8.96 19.57 -5.89
CA PRO A 15 8.86 19.20 -7.29
C PRO A 15 9.01 17.68 -7.45
N SER A 16 8.16 17.07 -8.26
CA SER A 16 8.18 15.62 -8.44
C SER A 16 8.30 15.25 -9.92
N THR A 17 8.86 14.07 -10.19
CA THR A 17 9.07 13.56 -11.55
C THR A 17 8.65 12.09 -11.63
N PHE A 18 8.18 11.66 -12.80
CA PHE A 18 7.96 10.24 -13.05
C PHE A 18 9.27 9.56 -13.47
N ILE A 19 9.56 8.42 -12.85
CA ILE A 19 10.73 7.60 -13.18
C ILE A 19 10.34 6.34 -13.96
N ALA A 20 9.08 5.94 -13.93
CA ALA A 20 8.51 4.87 -14.75
C ALA A 20 7.02 5.12 -14.99
N GLU A 21 6.54 4.76 -16.18
CA GLU A 21 5.15 4.85 -16.58
C GLU A 21 4.69 3.57 -17.31
N GLY A 22 3.40 3.41 -17.57
CA GLY A 22 2.82 2.24 -18.20
C GLY A 22 2.96 0.97 -17.36
N LEU A 23 2.91 1.12 -16.05
CA LEU A 23 2.93 0.03 -15.08
C LEU A 23 1.52 -0.58 -14.94
N LEU A 24 1.47 -1.84 -14.52
CA LEU A 24 0.21 -2.58 -14.32
C LEU A 24 -0.13 -2.69 -12.83
N ASN A 25 -0.80 -1.70 -12.27
CA ASN A 25 -1.07 -1.61 -10.84
C ASN A 25 0.20 -1.74 -9.99
N PRO A 26 1.13 -0.78 -10.05
CA PRO A 26 2.32 -0.82 -9.22
C PRO A 26 1.93 -0.76 -7.74
N ARG A 27 2.56 -1.63 -6.96
CA ARG A 27 2.34 -1.79 -5.52
C ARG A 27 3.66 -1.60 -4.78
N GLY A 28 4.11 -2.60 -4.05
CA GLY A 28 5.35 -2.54 -3.29
C GLY A 28 6.58 -2.23 -4.16
N VAL A 29 7.43 -1.36 -3.63
CA VAL A 29 8.75 -1.02 -4.19
C VAL A 29 9.79 -1.24 -3.12
N CYS A 30 10.88 -1.93 -3.47
CA CYS A 30 11.98 -2.18 -2.56
C CYS A 30 13.31 -1.76 -3.18
N LEU A 31 14.05 -0.90 -2.45
CA LEU A 31 15.42 -0.52 -2.82
C LEU A 31 16.38 -1.66 -2.46
N GLN A 32 17.25 -2.01 -3.40
CA GLN A 32 18.31 -3.01 -3.24
C GLN A 32 19.64 -2.35 -2.89
N ASP A 33 20.59 -3.12 -2.35
CA ASP A 33 21.93 -2.64 -1.97
C ASP A 33 22.72 -2.08 -3.17
N ASP A 34 22.45 -2.55 -4.38
CA ASP A 34 23.07 -2.06 -5.62
C ASP A 34 22.39 -0.80 -6.18
N GLY A 35 21.42 -0.22 -5.44
CA GLY A 35 20.64 0.93 -5.86
C GLY A 35 19.51 0.60 -6.85
N SER A 36 19.37 -0.65 -7.29
CA SER A 36 18.24 -1.04 -8.12
C SER A 36 16.95 -1.12 -7.31
N LEU A 37 15.82 -0.98 -8.01
CA LEU A 37 14.49 -1.09 -7.42
C LEU A 37 13.86 -2.40 -7.88
N LEU A 38 13.27 -3.14 -6.96
CA LEU A 38 12.30 -4.18 -7.28
C LEU A 38 10.89 -3.61 -7.11
N LEU A 39 10.02 -3.92 -8.07
CA LEU A 39 8.65 -3.40 -8.13
C LEU A 39 7.68 -4.55 -8.32
N ALA A 40 6.69 -4.67 -7.43
CA ALA A 40 5.53 -5.54 -7.60
C ALA A 40 4.47 -4.82 -8.45
N GLU A 41 4.05 -5.45 -9.52
CA GLU A 41 2.92 -5.02 -10.33
C GLU A 41 1.81 -6.08 -10.22
N ALA A 42 0.66 -5.71 -9.63
CA ALA A 42 -0.43 -6.67 -9.39
C ALA A 42 -1.01 -7.25 -10.69
N GLY A 43 -0.94 -6.49 -11.79
CA GLY A 43 -1.41 -6.89 -13.11
C GLY A 43 -2.51 -5.98 -13.64
N SER A 44 -3.04 -6.28 -14.84
CA SER A 44 -4.03 -5.42 -15.50
C SER A 44 -5.43 -5.48 -14.88
N GLY A 45 -5.77 -6.59 -14.21
CA GLY A 45 -7.12 -6.87 -13.72
C GLY A 45 -8.12 -7.28 -14.81
N LEU A 46 -7.68 -7.37 -16.08
CA LEU A 46 -8.53 -7.83 -17.18
C LEU A 46 -8.64 -9.36 -17.17
N VAL A 47 -9.82 -9.87 -17.41
CA VAL A 47 -10.10 -11.34 -17.40
C VAL A 47 -9.23 -12.08 -18.42
N GLU A 48 -9.11 -11.52 -19.62
CA GLU A 48 -8.28 -12.08 -20.69
C GLU A 48 -6.76 -12.01 -20.40
N GLN A 49 -6.37 -11.26 -19.39
CA GLN A 49 -5.00 -11.10 -18.90
C GLN A 49 -4.84 -11.52 -17.45
N ALA A 50 -5.52 -12.58 -17.04
CA ALA A 50 -5.56 -13.06 -15.66
C ALA A 50 -4.18 -13.40 -15.05
N PHE A 51 -3.14 -13.55 -15.85
CA PHE A 51 -1.76 -13.83 -15.42
C PHE A 51 -0.80 -12.70 -15.84
N SER A 52 -1.23 -11.46 -15.72
CA SER A 52 -0.46 -10.27 -16.09
C SER A 52 0.38 -9.68 -14.95
N GLY A 53 0.27 -10.21 -13.73
CA GLY A 53 1.12 -9.80 -12.60
C GLY A 53 2.59 -10.10 -12.87
N ARG A 54 3.47 -9.20 -12.41
CA ARG A 54 4.92 -9.34 -12.63
C ARG A 54 5.74 -8.64 -11.56
N ILE A 55 6.98 -9.06 -11.44
CA ILE A 55 8.03 -8.38 -10.69
C ILE A 55 9.00 -7.77 -11.69
N SER A 56 9.19 -6.47 -11.60
CA SER A 56 10.06 -5.68 -12.46
C SER A 56 11.28 -5.16 -11.69
N ARG A 57 12.37 -4.91 -12.40
CA ARG A 57 13.57 -4.24 -11.87
C ARG A 57 13.83 -2.96 -12.65
N LEU A 58 14.17 -1.89 -11.94
CA LEU A 58 14.73 -0.66 -12.50
C LEU A 58 16.15 -0.49 -11.97
N ARG A 59 17.12 -0.37 -12.86
CA ARG A 59 18.52 -0.13 -12.51
C ARG A 59 18.83 1.36 -12.59
N PRO A 60 19.67 1.91 -11.67
CA PRO A 60 20.12 3.28 -11.80
C PRO A 60 20.77 3.53 -13.16
N ASP A 61 20.49 4.68 -13.79
CA ASP A 61 21.22 5.08 -15.00
C ASP A 61 22.58 5.68 -14.59
N PRO A 62 23.71 5.03 -14.92
CA PRO A 62 25.03 5.54 -14.54
C PRO A 62 25.37 6.88 -15.22
N ARG A 63 24.60 7.31 -16.22
CA ARG A 63 24.82 8.55 -16.96
C ARG A 63 23.96 9.71 -16.45
N ALA A 64 22.96 9.42 -15.63
CA ALA A 64 21.98 10.41 -15.16
C ALA A 64 21.62 10.13 -13.69
N PRO A 65 22.32 10.76 -12.72
CA PRO A 65 22.04 10.56 -11.29
C PRO A 65 20.56 10.78 -10.95
N GLY A 66 19.98 9.85 -10.19
CA GLY A 66 18.57 9.87 -9.81
C GLY A 66 17.59 9.38 -10.90
N ALA A 67 18.08 9.05 -12.11
CA ALA A 67 17.30 8.41 -13.14
C ALA A 67 17.48 6.88 -13.12
N TYR A 68 16.56 6.19 -13.77
CA TYR A 68 16.58 4.74 -13.91
C TYR A 68 16.50 4.34 -15.38
N LEU A 69 17.16 3.23 -15.70
CA LEU A 69 17.04 2.59 -17.01
C LEU A 69 15.62 2.02 -17.21
N PRO A 70 15.20 1.74 -18.46
CA PRO A 70 13.95 1.06 -18.74
C PRO A 70 13.81 -0.21 -17.90
N ARG A 71 12.59 -0.47 -17.41
CA ARG A 71 12.35 -1.62 -16.55
C ARG A 71 12.64 -2.94 -17.24
N GLU A 72 13.19 -3.87 -16.47
CA GLU A 72 13.42 -5.26 -16.85
C GLU A 72 12.42 -6.17 -16.13
N SER A 73 11.94 -7.23 -16.79
CA SER A 73 11.13 -8.25 -16.13
C SER A 73 12.03 -9.20 -15.34
N VAL A 74 11.79 -9.33 -14.04
CA VAL A 74 12.45 -10.33 -13.17
C VAL A 74 11.64 -11.63 -13.19
N ALA A 75 10.32 -11.53 -13.03
CA ALA A 75 9.38 -12.65 -13.10
C ALA A 75 8.01 -12.15 -13.56
N GLN A 76 7.24 -13.03 -14.19
CA GLN A 76 5.92 -12.70 -14.73
C GLN A 76 4.99 -13.90 -14.71
N GLY A 77 3.72 -13.70 -15.02
CA GLY A 77 2.73 -14.78 -15.07
C GLY A 77 2.06 -15.00 -13.70
N PHE A 78 2.12 -14.01 -12.80
CA PHE A 78 1.37 -14.08 -11.55
C PHE A 78 -0.10 -13.74 -11.80
N ARG A 79 -0.98 -14.43 -11.08
CA ARG A 79 -2.42 -14.19 -11.18
C ARG A 79 -2.75 -12.76 -10.73
N ALA A 80 -3.55 -12.08 -11.55
CA ALA A 80 -4.17 -10.80 -11.28
C ALA A 80 -5.69 -10.99 -11.31
N MET A 81 -6.39 -10.57 -10.27
CA MET A 81 -7.83 -10.75 -10.16
C MET A 81 -8.49 -9.40 -9.90
N ASN A 82 -9.48 -9.04 -10.72
CA ASN A 82 -10.39 -7.98 -10.37
C ASN A 82 -11.50 -8.57 -9.49
N MET A 83 -11.56 -8.16 -8.25
CA MET A 83 -12.50 -8.71 -7.27
C MET A 83 -13.96 -8.39 -7.62
N GLN A 84 -14.22 -7.31 -8.35
CA GLN A 84 -15.57 -6.86 -8.76
C GLN A 84 -16.56 -6.84 -7.59
N VAL A 85 -16.05 -6.64 -6.38
CA VAL A 85 -16.85 -6.71 -5.17
C VAL A 85 -17.79 -5.50 -5.13
N ARG A 86 -19.09 -5.77 -5.25
CA ARG A 86 -20.15 -4.74 -5.18
C ARG A 86 -19.96 -3.64 -6.24
N MET A 87 -19.69 -2.40 -5.82
CA MET A 87 -19.46 -1.26 -6.72
C MET A 87 -17.99 -1.03 -7.07
N TRP A 88 -17.09 -1.85 -6.51
CA TRP A 88 -15.66 -1.76 -6.69
C TRP A 88 -15.20 -2.60 -7.87
N ARG A 89 -15.15 -2.01 -9.03
CA ARG A 89 -14.60 -2.68 -10.22
C ARG A 89 -13.10 -2.52 -10.35
N ASP A 90 -12.46 -1.85 -9.39
CA ASP A 90 -11.06 -1.44 -9.50
C ASP A 90 -10.16 -2.04 -8.43
N GLU A 91 -10.66 -2.95 -7.61
CA GLU A 91 -9.83 -3.67 -6.66
C GLU A 91 -9.11 -4.83 -7.34
N ILE A 92 -7.85 -4.61 -7.68
CA ILE A 92 -7.02 -5.61 -8.34
C ILE A 92 -6.15 -6.31 -7.31
N MET A 93 -6.40 -7.60 -7.10
CA MET A 93 -5.60 -8.48 -6.26
C MET A 93 -4.55 -9.20 -7.09
N GLY A 94 -3.41 -9.48 -6.49
CA GLY A 94 -2.28 -10.13 -7.11
C GLY A 94 -1.03 -9.94 -6.28
N LEU A 95 0.08 -9.59 -6.90
CA LEU A 95 1.28 -9.14 -6.20
C LEU A 95 0.99 -7.84 -5.48
N SER A 96 1.30 -7.78 -4.17
CA SER A 96 0.91 -6.66 -3.32
C SER A 96 2.11 -5.90 -2.78
N ASP A 97 3.18 -6.57 -2.37
CA ASP A 97 4.34 -5.89 -1.77
C ASP A 97 5.64 -6.67 -2.02
N ILE A 98 6.77 -5.99 -1.82
CA ILE A 98 8.12 -6.59 -1.79
C ILE A 98 8.88 -5.98 -0.62
N ALA A 99 9.46 -6.84 0.20
CA ALA A 99 10.38 -6.40 1.25
C ALA A 99 11.64 -7.27 1.27
N CYS A 100 12.75 -6.68 1.73
CA CYS A 100 14.02 -7.35 1.86
C CYS A 100 14.47 -7.35 3.32
N GLY A 101 15.09 -8.44 3.74
CA GLY A 101 15.63 -8.63 5.08
C GLY A 101 16.33 -9.97 5.20
N ASP A 102 17.32 -10.07 6.08
CA ASP A 102 18.14 -11.28 6.31
C ASP A 102 18.76 -11.87 5.02
N GLY A 103 19.20 -10.98 4.11
CA GLY A 103 19.78 -11.38 2.83
C GLY A 103 18.77 -11.96 1.80
N ARG A 104 17.48 -11.90 2.07
CA ARG A 104 16.40 -12.39 1.20
C ARG A 104 15.46 -11.25 0.83
N CYS A 105 14.83 -11.35 -0.34
CA CYS A 105 13.72 -10.49 -0.74
C CYS A 105 12.49 -11.36 -0.99
N LEU A 106 11.41 -11.05 -0.31
CA LEU A 106 10.13 -11.74 -0.49
C LEU A 106 9.10 -10.81 -1.12
N ALA A 107 8.24 -11.39 -1.96
CA ALA A 107 7.05 -10.72 -2.49
C ALA A 107 5.78 -11.36 -1.93
N SER A 108 4.81 -10.55 -1.51
CA SER A 108 3.48 -11.05 -1.15
C SER A 108 2.61 -11.16 -2.39
N GLN A 109 1.87 -12.27 -2.46
CA GLN A 109 0.87 -12.50 -3.50
C GLN A 109 -0.45 -12.92 -2.86
N THR A 110 -1.50 -12.15 -3.12
CA THR A 110 -2.88 -12.56 -2.83
C THR A 110 -3.43 -13.37 -4.01
N ASP A 111 -3.85 -14.59 -3.75
CA ASP A 111 -4.50 -15.45 -4.73
C ASP A 111 -5.59 -16.28 -4.03
N TYR A 112 -6.85 -15.82 -4.12
CA TYR A 112 -7.99 -16.52 -3.52
C TYR A 112 -8.36 -17.85 -4.21
N VAL A 113 -7.80 -18.13 -5.39
CA VAL A 113 -8.05 -19.36 -6.15
C VAL A 113 -6.93 -20.36 -5.93
N GLY A 114 -5.68 -19.91 -6.03
CA GLY A 114 -4.48 -20.76 -5.93
C GLY A 114 -3.83 -20.80 -4.56
N GLY A 115 -4.34 -20.04 -3.60
CA GLY A 115 -3.72 -19.83 -2.28
C GLY A 115 -2.72 -18.69 -2.26
N SER A 116 -2.86 -17.79 -1.26
CA SER A 116 -1.94 -16.67 -1.04
C SER A 116 -0.60 -17.15 -0.50
N ARG A 117 0.48 -16.42 -0.80
CA ARG A 117 1.85 -16.87 -0.49
C ARG A 117 2.85 -15.74 -0.40
N LEU A 118 3.95 -15.98 0.30
CA LEU A 118 5.19 -15.22 0.17
C LEU A 118 6.12 -15.97 -0.78
N LEU A 119 6.64 -15.24 -1.77
CA LEU A 119 7.51 -15.75 -2.83
C LEU A 119 8.94 -15.29 -2.59
N ASP A 120 9.89 -16.19 -2.58
CA ASP A 120 11.32 -15.87 -2.47
C ASP A 120 11.89 -15.52 -3.85
N LEU A 121 12.41 -14.32 -3.97
CA LEU A 121 12.94 -13.76 -5.21
C LEU A 121 14.39 -14.17 -5.50
N GLN A 122 15.04 -14.95 -4.63
CA GLN A 122 16.35 -15.54 -4.89
C GLN A 122 16.26 -16.66 -5.94
N PHE A 123 15.10 -17.28 -6.08
CA PHE A 123 14.86 -18.36 -7.05
C PHE A 123 14.37 -17.80 -8.40
N THR A 124 14.65 -18.54 -9.48
CA THR A 124 14.17 -18.22 -10.84
C THR A 124 13.55 -19.48 -11.46
N PRO A 125 12.22 -19.55 -11.57
CA PRO A 125 11.20 -18.57 -11.12
C PRO A 125 11.14 -18.44 -9.59
N PRO A 126 10.55 -17.36 -9.05
CA PRO A 126 10.34 -17.20 -7.61
C PRO A 126 9.54 -18.35 -7.02
N GLU A 127 9.98 -18.85 -5.86
CA GLU A 127 9.37 -20.01 -5.19
C GLU A 127 8.55 -19.61 -3.96
N PRO A 128 7.39 -20.24 -3.73
CA PRO A 128 6.62 -20.01 -2.52
C PRO A 128 7.34 -20.63 -1.30
N VAL A 129 7.64 -19.78 -0.32
CA VAL A 129 8.28 -20.20 0.95
C VAL A 129 7.30 -20.23 2.11
N PHE A 130 6.21 -19.47 2.03
CA PHE A 130 5.14 -19.48 3.00
C PHE A 130 3.79 -19.44 2.29
N HIS A 131 2.79 -20.09 2.88
CA HIS A 131 1.42 -20.13 2.40
C HIS A 131 0.48 -19.46 3.40
N SER A 132 -0.55 -18.80 2.88
CA SER A 132 -1.58 -18.11 3.64
C SER A 132 -2.95 -18.31 2.99
N HIS A 133 -3.99 -18.01 3.74
CA HIS A 133 -5.36 -17.95 3.25
C HIS A 133 -5.84 -16.49 3.25
N GLY A 134 -6.72 -16.13 2.32
CA GLY A 134 -7.27 -14.79 2.22
C GLY A 134 -6.31 -13.77 1.63
N ASN A 135 -6.49 -12.50 1.97
CA ASN A 135 -5.66 -11.42 1.48
C ASN A 135 -4.34 -11.33 2.27
N LEU A 136 -3.23 -11.32 1.55
CA LEU A 136 -1.89 -11.13 2.10
C LEU A 136 -1.29 -9.86 1.47
N ASN A 137 -1.39 -8.74 2.15
CA ASN A 137 -1.05 -7.44 1.57
C ASN A 137 0.44 -7.09 1.75
N ALA A 138 0.78 -6.23 2.68
CA ALA A 138 2.16 -5.80 2.88
C ALA A 138 2.94 -6.73 3.82
N LEU A 139 4.27 -6.68 3.71
CA LEU A 139 5.17 -7.48 4.55
C LEU A 139 6.40 -6.68 4.98
N CYS A 140 7.00 -7.04 6.11
CA CYS A 140 8.33 -6.59 6.51
C CYS A 140 9.09 -7.69 7.25
N TYR A 141 10.43 -7.61 7.25
CA TYR A 141 11.27 -8.46 8.09
C TYR A 141 11.43 -7.84 9.47
N HIS A 142 11.30 -8.65 10.53
CA HIS A 142 11.54 -8.23 11.92
C HIS A 142 12.85 -8.85 12.41
N PRO A 143 13.95 -8.08 12.51
CA PRO A 143 15.29 -8.63 12.73
C PRO A 143 15.46 -9.31 14.10
N THR A 144 14.91 -8.73 15.16
CA THR A 144 14.99 -9.32 16.52
C THR A 144 14.28 -10.66 16.61
N ARG A 145 13.16 -10.79 15.91
CA ARG A 145 12.35 -12.03 15.86
C ARG A 145 12.88 -13.03 14.81
N ARG A 146 13.68 -12.55 13.87
CA ARG A 146 14.16 -13.31 12.71
C ARG A 146 13.00 -13.95 11.93
N SER A 147 11.93 -13.17 11.70
CA SER A 147 10.71 -13.61 11.07
C SER A 147 10.14 -12.54 10.15
N TRP A 148 9.27 -12.97 9.26
CA TRP A 148 8.51 -12.08 8.38
C TRP A 148 7.16 -11.79 9.01
N LEU A 149 6.77 -10.53 9.02
CA LEU A 149 5.45 -10.07 9.44
C LEU A 149 4.69 -9.61 8.21
N ALA A 150 3.39 -9.88 8.17
CA ALA A 150 2.51 -9.40 7.12
C ALA A 150 1.14 -8.99 7.68
N VAL A 151 0.43 -8.13 6.94
CA VAL A 151 -0.93 -7.71 7.29
C VAL A 151 -1.96 -8.37 6.37
N LYS A 152 -3.10 -8.73 6.97
CA LYS A 152 -4.25 -9.35 6.31
C LYS A 152 -5.47 -8.45 6.44
N PRO A 153 -5.81 -7.66 5.41
CA PRO A 153 -6.93 -6.71 5.47
C PRO A 153 -8.30 -7.38 5.56
N ASP A 154 -8.48 -8.56 4.97
CA ASP A 154 -9.75 -9.30 5.00
C ASP A 154 -10.10 -9.92 6.35
N SER A 155 -9.12 -10.10 7.22
CA SER A 155 -9.30 -10.63 8.57
C SER A 155 -8.84 -9.67 9.67
N ASN A 156 -8.37 -8.47 9.31
CA ASN A 156 -7.86 -7.44 10.21
C ASN A 156 -6.78 -8.00 11.17
N GLN A 157 -5.75 -8.65 10.61
CA GLN A 157 -4.74 -9.34 11.40
C GLN A 157 -3.32 -8.93 11.02
N LEU A 158 -2.45 -8.92 12.04
CA LEU A 158 -1.00 -9.02 11.88
C LEU A 158 -0.61 -10.49 12.06
N VAL A 159 0.05 -11.05 11.05
CA VAL A 159 0.53 -12.45 11.04
C VAL A 159 2.04 -12.52 10.95
N GLU A 160 2.60 -13.62 11.40
CA GLU A 160 4.03 -13.90 11.39
C GLU A 160 4.32 -15.22 10.67
N PHE A 161 5.42 -15.20 9.91
CA PHE A 161 5.99 -16.35 9.24
C PHE A 161 7.45 -16.51 9.67
N ALA A 162 7.77 -17.65 10.27
CA ALA A 162 9.14 -18.03 10.60
C ALA A 162 9.51 -19.30 9.82
N ASP A 163 10.79 -19.47 9.51
CA ASP A 163 11.25 -20.60 8.72
C ASP A 163 10.82 -21.95 9.35
N GLY A 164 10.25 -22.80 8.50
CA GLY A 164 9.71 -24.11 8.90
C GLY A 164 8.41 -24.10 9.71
N GLN A 165 7.78 -22.93 9.88
CA GLN A 165 6.54 -22.77 10.63
C GLN A 165 5.37 -22.39 9.71
N GLN A 166 4.15 -22.67 10.16
CA GLN A 166 2.93 -22.18 9.54
C GLN A 166 2.68 -20.71 9.91
N GLU A 167 1.77 -20.06 9.17
CA GLU A 167 1.24 -18.74 9.51
C GLU A 167 0.78 -18.70 10.97
N HIS A 168 1.20 -17.68 11.70
CA HIS A 168 0.82 -17.49 13.08
C HIS A 168 0.22 -16.10 13.29
N VAL A 169 -1.05 -16.04 13.74
CA VAL A 169 -1.70 -14.76 14.07
C VAL A 169 -1.05 -14.19 15.33
N ARG A 170 -0.49 -12.99 15.23
CA ARG A 170 0.11 -12.27 16.35
C ARG A 170 -0.86 -11.33 17.03
N VAL A 171 -1.61 -10.59 16.24
CA VAL A 171 -2.55 -9.58 16.76
C VAL A 171 -3.77 -9.52 15.87
N ALA A 172 -4.96 -9.54 16.47
CA ALA A 172 -6.19 -9.10 15.83
C ALA A 172 -6.28 -7.58 16.03
N LEU A 173 -6.42 -6.86 14.93
CA LEU A 173 -6.46 -5.41 14.92
C LEU A 173 -7.85 -4.90 15.29
N PRO A 174 -7.97 -3.87 16.14
CA PRO A 174 -9.25 -3.37 16.60
C PRO A 174 -10.01 -2.63 15.50
N GLU A 175 -11.32 -2.63 15.60
CA GLU A 175 -12.17 -1.74 14.80
C GLU A 175 -11.79 -0.27 15.00
N LEU A 176 -11.95 0.52 13.97
CA LEU A 176 -11.80 1.96 14.00
C LEU A 176 -13.04 2.64 14.57
N ALA A 177 -12.99 3.96 14.72
CA ALA A 177 -14.14 4.76 15.13
C ALA A 177 -15.37 4.47 14.23
N GLN A 178 -16.56 4.53 14.83
CA GLN A 178 -17.85 4.26 14.17
C GLN A 178 -18.04 2.80 13.73
N GLY A 179 -17.27 1.85 14.29
CA GLY A 179 -17.38 0.43 13.99
C GLY A 179 -16.88 0.05 12.61
N GLN A 180 -15.97 0.81 12.04
CA GLN A 180 -15.35 0.46 10.76
C GLN A 180 -14.24 -0.55 10.93
N GLU A 181 -14.08 -1.44 9.97
CA GLU A 181 -12.97 -2.36 9.92
C GLU A 181 -11.63 -1.62 9.80
N ALA A 182 -10.60 -2.17 10.41
CA ALA A 182 -9.26 -1.59 10.39
C ALA A 182 -8.66 -1.55 8.99
N VAL A 183 -8.83 -2.62 8.21
CA VAL A 183 -8.25 -2.81 6.87
C VAL A 183 -6.78 -2.41 6.85
N PRO A 184 -5.86 -3.19 7.47
CA PRO A 184 -4.45 -2.87 7.50
C PRO A 184 -3.84 -3.00 6.09
N VAL A 185 -3.10 -1.97 5.63
CA VAL A 185 -2.60 -1.90 4.25
C VAL A 185 -1.09 -2.04 4.17
N THR A 186 -0.34 -1.28 4.96
CA THR A 186 1.11 -1.28 4.93
C THR A 186 1.67 -1.44 6.33
N LEU A 187 2.86 -2.05 6.44
CA LEU A 187 3.59 -2.11 7.69
C LEU A 187 5.07 -1.83 7.47
N VAL A 188 5.72 -1.27 8.49
CA VAL A 188 7.16 -1.03 8.53
C VAL A 188 7.72 -1.36 9.90
N TYR A 189 8.90 -1.98 9.95
CA TYR A 189 9.61 -2.20 11.21
C TYR A 189 10.18 -0.90 11.75
N GLU A 190 9.97 -0.65 13.05
CA GLU A 190 10.47 0.52 13.77
C GLU A 190 11.62 0.09 14.71
N PRO A 191 12.89 0.31 14.34
CA PRO A 191 14.04 -0.15 15.14
C PRO A 191 14.10 0.44 16.55
N ALA A 192 13.69 1.70 16.71
CA ALA A 192 13.78 2.42 17.98
C ALA A 192 12.94 1.80 19.11
N THR A 193 11.88 1.09 18.77
CA THR A 193 10.95 0.48 19.76
C THR A 193 10.82 -1.03 19.62
N ASP A 194 11.51 -1.64 18.65
CA ASP A 194 11.38 -3.05 18.29
C ASP A 194 9.91 -3.46 18.02
N ALA A 195 9.19 -2.59 17.32
CA ALA A 195 7.79 -2.74 16.99
C ALA A 195 7.55 -2.65 15.48
N VAL A 196 6.32 -2.80 15.04
CA VAL A 196 5.90 -2.47 13.67
C VAL A 196 4.88 -1.34 13.70
N LEU A 197 4.98 -0.46 12.72
CA LEU A 197 3.98 0.56 12.43
C LEU A 197 3.09 0.06 11.31
N ILE A 198 1.78 0.22 11.45
CA ILE A 198 0.78 -0.30 10.50
C ILE A 198 -0.18 0.83 10.14
N SER A 199 -0.40 1.06 8.85
CA SER A 199 -1.47 1.94 8.37
C SER A 199 -2.80 1.19 8.35
N LEU A 200 -3.83 1.80 8.92
CA LEU A 200 -5.21 1.31 8.95
C LEU A 200 -6.06 2.18 8.03
N PHE A 201 -6.52 1.59 6.94
CA PHE A 201 -7.18 2.30 5.85
C PHE A 201 -8.59 2.77 6.19
N SER A 202 -9.34 1.97 6.94
CA SER A 202 -10.78 2.03 7.12
C SER A 202 -11.54 1.26 6.04
N GLY A 203 -12.64 0.65 6.42
CA GLY A 203 -13.39 -0.21 5.51
C GLY A 203 -14.83 -0.43 5.94
N GLU A 204 -15.45 -1.41 5.34
CA GLU A 204 -16.84 -1.77 5.61
C GLU A 204 -17.08 -2.08 7.10
N LEU A 205 -18.31 -1.85 7.54
CA LEU A 205 -18.79 -2.38 8.80
C LEU A 205 -18.98 -3.89 8.67
N HIS A 206 -18.30 -4.64 9.50
CA HIS A 206 -18.37 -6.08 9.51
C HIS A 206 -19.80 -6.55 9.82
N GLY A 207 -20.32 -7.47 9.02
CA GLY A 207 -21.58 -8.16 9.30
C GLY A 207 -22.87 -7.46 8.90
N ASP A 208 -22.84 -6.33 8.17
CA ASP A 208 -24.05 -5.74 7.62
C ASP A 208 -24.28 -6.11 6.13
N PRO A 209 -25.04 -7.18 5.83
CA PRO A 209 -25.29 -7.60 4.46
C PRO A 209 -26.18 -6.64 3.67
N SER A 210 -26.81 -5.65 4.32
CA SER A 210 -27.64 -4.64 3.66
C SER A 210 -26.82 -3.51 3.05
N ARG A 211 -25.58 -3.33 3.47
CA ARG A 211 -24.68 -2.29 2.94
C ARG A 211 -24.19 -2.65 1.56
N ARG A 212 -24.53 -1.84 0.60
CA ARG A 212 -24.17 -2.01 -0.81
C ARG A 212 -22.88 -1.31 -1.21
N GLY A 213 -22.20 -0.70 -0.28
CA GLY A 213 -20.99 0.05 -0.54
C GLY A 213 -20.09 0.08 0.65
N ILE A 214 -18.89 0.57 0.46
CA ILE A 214 -17.97 0.84 1.52
C ILE A 214 -18.28 2.24 2.01
N ASP A 215 -18.71 2.31 3.25
CA ASP A 215 -18.97 3.55 3.96
C ASP A 215 -17.69 3.96 4.67
N PHE A 216 -16.78 4.63 3.98
CA PHE A 216 -15.64 5.20 4.64
C PHE A 216 -16.08 6.37 5.51
N ALA A 217 -15.75 6.34 6.80
CA ALA A 217 -15.85 7.52 7.63
C ALA A 217 -14.72 8.50 7.29
N ASP A 218 -15.09 9.78 7.21
CA ASP A 218 -14.12 10.84 6.97
C ASP A 218 -13.04 10.83 8.06
N LYS A 219 -11.78 10.80 7.65
CA LYS A 219 -10.60 10.83 8.52
C LYS A 219 -10.56 9.77 9.62
N ALA A 220 -11.12 8.59 9.36
CA ALA A 220 -11.08 7.47 10.28
C ALA A 220 -9.73 6.74 10.27
N GLY A 221 -8.94 6.90 9.22
CA GLY A 221 -7.65 6.23 9.05
C GLY A 221 -6.64 6.58 10.15
N GLN A 222 -5.77 5.62 10.46
CA GLN A 222 -4.79 5.71 11.53
C GLN A 222 -3.46 5.07 11.13
N VAL A 223 -2.40 5.45 11.85
CA VAL A 223 -1.19 4.64 11.98
C VAL A 223 -1.09 4.17 13.42
N ILE A 224 -0.94 2.88 13.61
CA ILE A 224 -0.75 2.24 14.92
C ILE A 224 0.66 1.66 15.04
N ARG A 225 1.16 1.59 16.28
CA ARG A 225 2.36 0.82 16.63
C ARG A 225 1.92 -0.46 17.31
N VAL A 226 2.47 -1.58 16.86
CA VAL A 226 2.16 -2.91 17.39
C VAL A 226 3.46 -3.60 17.81
N TRP A 227 3.47 -4.14 19.04
CA TRP A 227 4.54 -5.01 19.52
C TRP A 227 4.10 -6.47 19.33
N PRO A 228 4.64 -7.19 18.34
CA PRO A 228 4.16 -8.54 18.00
C PRO A 228 4.34 -9.56 19.13
N GLY A 229 5.29 -9.30 20.03
CA GLY A 229 5.55 -10.19 21.19
C GLY A 229 4.52 -10.09 22.30
N SER A 230 4.01 -8.88 22.58
CA SER A 230 3.05 -8.63 23.66
C SER A 230 1.62 -8.44 23.19
N GLY A 231 1.41 -8.18 21.90
CA GLY A 231 0.11 -7.78 21.35
C GLY A 231 -0.32 -6.36 21.74
N ARG A 232 0.56 -5.57 22.36
CA ARG A 232 0.27 -4.17 22.70
C ARG A 232 0.09 -3.35 21.44
N ILE A 233 -0.88 -2.42 21.45
CA ILE A 233 -1.18 -1.49 20.37
C ILE A 233 -1.23 -0.07 20.94
N ASP A 234 -0.54 0.86 20.28
CA ASP A 234 -0.63 2.30 20.56
C ASP A 234 -0.99 3.03 19.25
N ILE A 235 -1.89 4.02 19.31
CA ILE A 235 -2.16 4.89 18.16
C ILE A 235 -1.03 5.92 18.05
N VAL A 236 -0.41 6.02 16.87
CA VAL A 236 0.70 6.94 16.57
C VAL A 236 0.21 8.18 15.84
N ILE A 237 -0.62 7.98 14.80
CA ILE A 237 -1.23 9.07 14.02
C ILE A 237 -2.72 8.76 13.88
N ALA A 238 -3.56 9.79 13.98
CA ALA A 238 -5.00 9.69 13.75
C ALA A 238 -5.49 10.83 12.87
N GLY A 239 -6.67 10.67 12.28
CA GLY A 239 -7.27 11.67 11.39
C GLY A 239 -6.75 11.61 9.95
N LEU A 240 -6.26 10.43 9.52
CA LEU A 240 -5.82 10.19 8.15
C LEU A 240 -6.99 9.86 7.23
N GLN A 241 -6.89 10.28 5.98
CA GLN A 241 -7.87 9.94 4.96
C GLN A 241 -7.38 8.78 4.10
N LEU A 242 -7.83 7.57 4.41
CA LEU A 242 -7.50 6.33 3.69
C LEU A 242 -5.98 6.15 3.48
N PRO A 243 -5.17 5.98 4.54
CA PRO A 243 -3.73 5.84 4.42
C PRO A 243 -3.37 4.52 3.72
N THR A 244 -2.54 4.59 2.66
CA THR A 244 -2.14 3.43 1.85
C THR A 244 -0.69 3.04 2.05
N GLY A 245 0.23 3.99 2.12
CA GLY A 245 1.66 3.74 2.22
C GLY A 245 2.28 4.36 3.47
N LEU A 246 3.36 3.74 3.96
CA LEU A 246 4.02 4.13 5.18
C LEU A 246 5.51 3.82 5.11
N VAL A 247 6.37 4.78 5.47
CA VAL A 247 7.81 4.53 5.65
C VAL A 247 8.38 5.47 6.71
N LEU A 248 9.41 5.03 7.43
CA LEU A 248 10.21 5.86 8.32
C LEU A 248 11.28 6.59 7.53
N ASP A 249 11.46 7.90 7.79
CA ASP A 249 12.62 8.62 7.33
C ASP A 249 13.86 8.32 8.22
N ARG A 250 15.01 8.92 7.89
CA ARG A 250 16.26 8.70 8.61
C ARG A 250 16.23 9.25 10.04
N ASP A 251 15.37 10.21 10.32
CA ASP A 251 15.20 10.85 11.63
C ASP A 251 14.13 10.15 12.49
N GLY A 252 13.50 9.09 11.96
CA GLY A 252 12.45 8.34 12.63
C GLY A 252 11.07 8.99 12.57
N ASN A 253 10.88 9.97 11.69
CA ASN A 253 9.56 10.52 11.39
C ASN A 253 8.84 9.65 10.36
N LEU A 254 7.51 9.81 10.24
CA LEU A 254 6.71 9.04 9.31
C LEU A 254 6.39 9.84 8.05
N LEU A 255 6.64 9.20 6.91
CA LEU A 255 6.06 9.57 5.64
C LEU A 255 4.83 8.70 5.43
N VAL A 256 3.67 9.34 5.26
CA VAL A 256 2.38 8.67 5.13
C VAL A 256 1.72 9.08 3.83
N LEU A 257 1.26 8.09 3.09
CA LEU A 257 0.56 8.26 1.84
C LEU A 257 -0.94 8.15 2.09
N GLU A 258 -1.71 9.15 1.71
CA GLU A 258 -3.17 9.10 1.70
C GLU A 258 -3.69 8.91 0.28
N LEU A 259 -4.68 8.03 0.12
CA LEU A 259 -5.29 7.72 -1.18
C LEU A 259 -5.96 8.94 -1.80
N CYS A 260 -6.58 9.78 -0.95
CA CYS A 260 -7.26 11.01 -1.32
C CYS A 260 -7.21 12.01 -0.15
N ASP A 261 -7.49 13.26 -0.41
CA ASP A 261 -7.67 14.29 0.63
C ASP A 261 -9.13 14.46 1.06
N SER A 262 -10.05 13.96 0.24
CA SER A 262 -11.50 14.05 0.46
C SER A 262 -12.23 12.88 -0.19
N LEU A 263 -13.35 12.48 0.41
CA LEU A 263 -14.26 11.50 -0.16
C LEU A 263 -15.28 12.21 -1.06
N GLN A 264 -15.53 11.65 -2.22
CA GLN A 264 -16.80 11.92 -2.92
C GLN A 264 -17.91 11.38 -2.03
N GLN A 265 -19.07 12.02 -2.04
CA GLN A 265 -20.22 11.69 -1.19
C GLN A 265 -20.29 10.21 -0.84
N PRO A 266 -20.49 9.86 0.45
CA PRO A 266 -20.59 8.49 0.87
C PRO A 266 -21.59 7.76 -0.02
N LEU A 267 -21.21 6.57 -0.47
CA LEU A 267 -22.08 5.74 -1.28
C LEU A 267 -23.24 5.29 -0.38
N THR A 268 -24.38 5.89 -0.56
CA THR A 268 -25.58 5.49 0.22
C THR A 268 -26.04 4.11 -0.23
N PRO A 269 -26.68 3.31 0.64
CA PRO A 269 -27.15 1.97 0.32
C PRO A 269 -28.12 1.91 -0.87
N ASP A 270 -28.81 3.01 -1.17
CA ASP A 270 -29.76 3.18 -2.25
C ASP A 270 -29.17 3.78 -3.53
N TRP A 271 -27.85 4.03 -3.57
CA TRP A 271 -27.19 4.57 -4.77
C TRP A 271 -27.33 3.62 -5.96
N GLN A 272 -27.83 4.12 -7.07
CA GLN A 272 -28.12 3.37 -8.30
C GLN A 272 -27.22 3.79 -9.49
N GLY A 273 -26.29 4.72 -9.29
CA GLY A 273 -25.43 5.21 -10.34
C GLY A 273 -24.35 4.22 -10.79
N GLU A 274 -23.56 4.61 -11.81
CA GLU A 274 -22.37 3.85 -12.23
C GLU A 274 -21.36 3.74 -11.08
N PRO A 275 -20.67 2.60 -10.94
CA PRO A 275 -19.65 2.43 -9.94
C PRO A 275 -18.57 3.49 -10.12
N ARG A 276 -18.34 4.31 -9.10
CA ARG A 276 -17.22 5.24 -9.05
C ARG A 276 -15.97 4.50 -8.60
N HIS A 277 -14.81 5.11 -8.79
CA HIS A 277 -13.56 4.56 -8.30
C HIS A 277 -13.53 4.68 -6.76
N GLY A 278 -14.20 3.76 -6.08
CA GLY A 278 -14.21 3.64 -4.63
C GLY A 278 -14.66 4.84 -3.81
N GLY A 279 -15.30 5.84 -4.41
CA GLY A 279 -15.69 7.06 -3.71
C GLY A 279 -14.53 8.04 -3.44
N PHE A 280 -13.32 7.74 -3.88
CA PHE A 280 -12.20 8.69 -3.80
C PHE A 280 -12.13 9.56 -5.05
N THR A 281 -11.64 10.78 -4.85
CA THR A 281 -11.37 11.71 -5.93
C THR A 281 -10.01 11.41 -6.54
N ARG A 282 -9.93 11.22 -7.85
CA ARG A 282 -8.65 11.05 -8.56
C ARG A 282 -7.81 12.32 -8.47
N PHE A 283 -6.49 12.16 -8.48
CA PHE A 283 -5.52 13.25 -8.33
C PHE A 283 -5.69 14.07 -7.06
N SER A 284 -6.29 13.50 -6.01
CA SER A 284 -6.39 14.12 -4.69
C SER A 284 -5.52 13.43 -3.63
N GLY A 285 -4.79 12.38 -4.01
CA GLY A 285 -3.83 11.75 -3.11
C GLY A 285 -2.72 12.71 -2.69
N ARG A 286 -2.19 12.48 -1.49
CA ARG A 286 -1.14 13.33 -0.92
C ARG A 286 -0.11 12.55 -0.11
N LEU A 287 1.11 13.08 -0.07
CA LEU A 287 2.20 12.59 0.77
C LEU A 287 2.36 13.52 1.97
N LEU A 288 2.24 12.98 3.16
CA LEU A 288 2.42 13.67 4.42
C LEU A 288 3.77 13.32 5.04
N HIS A 289 4.44 14.30 5.63
CA HIS A 289 5.55 14.12 6.58
C HIS A 289 5.03 14.43 7.97
N CYS A 290 5.08 13.45 8.87
CA CYS A 290 4.59 13.54 10.23
C CYS A 290 5.75 13.45 11.21
N ASN A 291 6.12 14.57 11.82
CA ASN A 291 7.14 14.61 12.86
C ASN A 291 6.53 14.08 14.18
N LEU A 292 7.02 12.93 14.64
CA LEU A 292 6.46 12.26 15.82
C LEU A 292 6.82 12.96 17.13
N GLN A 293 7.86 13.79 17.16
CA GLN A 293 8.30 14.51 18.36
C GLN A 293 7.58 15.84 18.52
N THR A 294 7.56 16.65 17.44
CA THR A 294 6.93 17.98 17.45
C THR A 294 5.42 17.92 17.17
N GLN A 295 4.91 16.78 16.72
CA GLN A 295 3.53 16.56 16.27
C GLN A 295 3.12 17.42 15.04
N GLN A 296 4.09 17.94 14.32
CA GLN A 296 3.85 18.69 13.11
C GLN A 296 3.57 17.76 11.91
N VAL A 297 2.57 18.11 11.11
CA VAL A 297 2.22 17.43 9.87
C VAL A 297 2.36 18.39 8.71
N THR A 298 3.13 18.00 7.69
CA THR A 298 3.41 18.82 6.50
C THR A 298 3.10 18.03 5.24
N VAL A 299 2.43 18.64 4.27
CA VAL A 299 2.18 18.04 2.94
C VAL A 299 3.40 18.26 2.06
N LEU A 300 4.02 17.19 1.58
CA LEU A 300 5.18 17.22 0.67
C LEU A 300 4.77 17.11 -0.80
N ALA A 301 3.69 16.41 -1.11
CA ALA A 301 3.16 16.28 -2.46
C ALA A 301 1.63 16.18 -2.45
N ARG A 302 1.02 16.72 -3.50
CA ARG A 302 -0.42 16.63 -3.81
C ARG A 302 -0.63 16.16 -5.24
N GLY A 303 -1.87 15.93 -5.60
CA GLY A 303 -2.21 15.56 -6.98
C GLY A 303 -1.73 14.15 -7.34
N LEU A 304 -1.57 13.27 -6.36
CA LEU A 304 -1.21 11.88 -6.60
C LEU A 304 -2.45 11.11 -7.10
N ASP A 305 -2.27 10.32 -8.15
CA ASP A 305 -3.37 9.58 -8.76
C ASP A 305 -3.51 8.18 -8.15
N THR A 306 -4.48 8.01 -7.25
CA THR A 306 -4.74 6.72 -6.59
C THR A 306 -3.45 6.02 -6.10
N PRO A 307 -2.69 6.69 -5.22
CA PRO A 307 -1.41 6.18 -4.76
C PRO A 307 -1.59 4.94 -3.87
N SER A 308 -0.68 3.96 -3.98
CA SER A 308 -0.82 2.65 -3.33
C SER A 308 0.28 2.31 -2.32
N ASN A 309 1.52 2.69 -2.59
CA ASN A 309 2.63 2.38 -1.69
C ASN A 309 3.80 3.36 -1.91
N LEU A 310 4.78 3.33 -1.02
CA LEU A 310 5.96 4.18 -1.11
C LEU A 310 7.23 3.47 -0.63
N CYS A 311 8.38 3.97 -1.07
CA CYS A 311 9.70 3.47 -0.70
C CYS A 311 10.66 4.64 -0.52
N LEU A 312 11.41 4.64 0.58
CA LEU A 312 12.46 5.63 0.81
C LEU A 312 13.71 5.29 -0.03
N VAL A 313 14.21 6.25 -0.78
CA VAL A 313 15.45 6.15 -1.56
C VAL A 313 16.30 7.39 -1.30
N GLU A 314 17.51 7.21 -0.77
CA GLU A 314 18.46 8.31 -0.50
C GLU A 314 17.81 9.59 0.08
N ASP A 315 17.56 10.57 -0.79
CA ASP A 315 17.01 11.91 -0.48
C ASP A 315 15.58 12.10 -1.02
N ALA A 316 14.88 11.01 -1.35
CA ALA A 316 13.56 11.05 -1.97
C ALA A 316 12.67 9.90 -1.53
N VAL A 317 11.39 10.04 -1.84
CA VAL A 317 10.38 8.97 -1.73
C VAL A 317 9.89 8.62 -3.12
N LEU A 318 9.83 7.33 -3.40
CA LEU A 318 9.16 6.81 -4.58
C LEU A 318 7.71 6.45 -4.21
N VAL A 319 6.77 6.88 -5.04
CA VAL A 319 5.33 6.66 -4.84
C VAL A 319 4.79 5.87 -6.01
N SER A 320 4.18 4.72 -5.73
CA SER A 320 3.41 3.94 -6.70
C SER A 320 2.04 4.55 -6.88
N GLU A 321 1.65 4.89 -8.13
CA GLU A 321 0.38 5.51 -8.48
C GLU A 321 -0.38 4.72 -9.54
N GLY A 322 -1.69 4.94 -9.66
CA GLY A 322 -2.54 4.33 -10.67
C GLY A 322 -3.11 2.98 -10.25
N MET A 323 -3.50 2.86 -8.97
CA MET A 323 -4.20 1.68 -8.46
C MET A 323 -5.59 1.58 -9.10
N GLY A 324 -5.91 0.43 -9.72
CA GLY A 324 -7.23 0.13 -10.28
C GLY A 324 -7.17 -0.58 -11.64
N LEU A 325 -8.32 -0.68 -12.30
CA LEU A 325 -8.42 -1.36 -13.61
C LEU A 325 -7.74 -0.52 -14.70
N VAL A 326 -6.60 -1.02 -15.17
CA VAL A 326 -5.74 -0.32 -16.12
C VAL A 326 -6.50 0.03 -17.42
N GLY A 327 -6.37 1.29 -17.86
CA GLY A 327 -7.04 1.80 -19.06
C GLY A 327 -8.49 2.25 -18.85
N ARG A 328 -9.08 1.99 -17.68
CA ARG A 328 -10.40 2.50 -17.37
C ARG A 328 -10.40 4.01 -17.35
N ALA A 329 -11.27 4.61 -18.17
CA ALA A 329 -11.46 6.05 -18.20
C ALA A 329 -12.35 6.48 -17.03
N LEU A 330 -11.82 7.30 -16.13
CA LEU A 330 -12.48 7.77 -14.92
C LEU A 330 -12.38 9.29 -14.83
N PRO A 331 -13.42 9.98 -14.32
CA PRO A 331 -13.40 11.43 -14.19
C PRO A 331 -12.40 11.87 -13.10
N THR A 332 -11.73 12.99 -13.35
CA THR A 332 -10.98 13.76 -12.37
C THR A 332 -11.90 14.66 -11.55
N GLN A 333 -11.34 15.39 -10.61
CA GLN A 333 -12.08 16.38 -9.82
C GLN A 333 -12.68 17.49 -10.70
N GLU A 334 -12.00 17.89 -11.76
CA GLU A 334 -12.43 18.89 -12.74
C GLU A 334 -13.43 18.31 -13.77
N GLY A 335 -13.70 17.02 -13.71
CA GLY A 335 -14.60 16.33 -14.63
C GLY A 335 -13.95 15.87 -15.94
N GLU A 336 -12.65 16.07 -16.11
CA GLU A 336 -11.90 15.51 -17.23
C GLU A 336 -11.83 13.97 -17.10
N VAL A 337 -12.09 13.24 -18.19
CA VAL A 337 -12.05 11.78 -18.18
C VAL A 337 -10.69 11.30 -18.64
N VAL A 338 -9.92 10.71 -17.73
CA VAL A 338 -8.54 10.29 -17.95
C VAL A 338 -8.38 8.77 -17.73
N PRO A 339 -7.71 8.04 -18.64
CA PRO A 339 -7.40 6.62 -18.45
C PRO A 339 -6.54 6.40 -17.20
N LEU A 340 -6.85 5.37 -16.44
CA LEU A 340 -6.04 4.95 -15.31
C LEU A 340 -4.77 4.25 -15.81
N THR A 341 -3.61 4.72 -15.39
CA THR A 341 -2.30 4.15 -15.77
C THR A 341 -1.37 4.10 -14.58
N GLY A 342 -0.67 2.99 -14.42
CA GLY A 342 0.31 2.84 -13.34
C GLY A 342 1.59 3.64 -13.61
N LYS A 343 2.11 4.29 -12.56
CA LYS A 343 3.31 5.13 -12.60
C LYS A 343 4.13 4.98 -11.33
N LEU A 344 5.40 5.32 -11.41
CA LEU A 344 6.27 5.47 -10.26
C LEU A 344 6.82 6.90 -10.23
N ARG A 345 6.47 7.65 -9.19
CA ARG A 345 6.84 9.06 -9.00
C ARG A 345 7.95 9.19 -7.96
N ARG A 346 8.94 10.03 -8.24
CA ARG A 346 9.96 10.45 -7.28
C ARG A 346 9.60 11.81 -6.69
N VAL A 347 9.54 11.90 -5.37
CA VAL A 347 9.31 13.13 -4.60
C VAL A 347 10.55 13.37 -3.73
N PRO A 348 11.33 14.44 -3.93
CA PRO A 348 12.45 14.80 -3.05
C PRO A 348 11.98 15.12 -1.62
N LEU A 349 12.83 14.85 -0.62
CA LEU A 349 12.59 15.15 0.80
C LEU A 349 13.18 16.50 1.22
#